data_536ea73a024b4a9e5623d8270ce3e4e7
#
_entry.id   536ea73a024b4a9e5623d8270ce3e4e7
#
_cell.length_a   1.000
_cell.length_b   1.000
_cell.length_c   1.000
_cell.angle_alpha   90.00
_cell.angle_beta   90.00
_cell.angle_gamma   90.00
#
_symmetry.space_group_name_H-M   'P 1'
#
loop_
_entity.id
_entity.type
_entity.pdbx_description
1 polymer ?
#
loop_
_entity_poly.entity_id
_entity_poly.type
_entity_poly.pdbx_seq_one_letter_code
_entity_poly.pdbx_strand_id
1 'polypeptide(L)'
;MNSEYKDFNEQCYALLKLIPKGKVTTYKELARALGTKAWRAVGGAMAKNIRLRAIPCHRVVRSDGSVGQYAQGPARKSKSLGQEGVVVTDGKVKDLDKFMHRFAR
;
A
#
# COMPACT_ATOMS: atom_id res chain seq x y z
N MET A 1 -21.57 1.09 -12.87
CA MET A 1 -20.76 1.18 -11.67
C MET A 1 -21.10 0.05 -10.71
N ASN A 2 -20.10 -0.52 -10.11
CA ASN A 2 -20.32 -1.62 -9.19
C ASN A 2 -20.78 -1.12 -7.84
N SER A 3 -21.98 -1.49 -7.43
CA SER A 3 -22.57 -1.05 -6.18
C SER A 3 -21.94 -1.67 -4.94
N GLU A 4 -21.07 -2.68 -5.10
CA GLU A 4 -20.36 -3.29 -3.98
C GLU A 4 -19.39 -2.33 -3.31
N TYR A 5 -18.91 -1.35 -4.06
CA TYR A 5 -17.92 -0.40 -3.55
C TYR A 5 -18.53 0.98 -3.55
N LYS A 6 -18.94 1.43 -2.38
CA LYS A 6 -19.64 2.70 -2.25
C LYS A 6 -18.76 3.90 -2.50
N ASP A 7 -17.46 3.78 -2.25
CA ASP A 7 -16.56 4.88 -2.47
C ASP A 7 -15.16 4.39 -2.80
N PHE A 8 -14.33 5.34 -3.20
CA PHE A 8 -12.97 5.08 -3.64
C PHE A 8 -12.11 4.46 -2.52
N ASN A 9 -12.29 4.93 -1.29
CA ASN A 9 -11.49 4.42 -0.17
C ASN A 9 -11.74 2.93 0.05
N GLU A 10 -12.99 2.50 -0.01
CA GLU A 10 -13.34 1.09 0.14
C GLU A 10 -12.77 0.24 -0.99
N GLN A 11 -12.72 0.79 -2.21
CA GLN A 11 -12.08 0.10 -3.33
C GLN A 11 -10.60 -0.10 -3.09
N CYS A 12 -9.92 0.92 -2.56
CA CYS A 12 -8.51 0.80 -2.20
C CYS A 12 -8.31 -0.28 -1.13
N TYR A 13 -9.13 -0.27 -0.11
CA TYR A 13 -9.00 -1.22 1.00
C TYR A 13 -9.23 -2.66 0.54
N ALA A 14 -10.15 -2.87 -0.39
CA ALA A 14 -10.39 -4.20 -0.93
C ALA A 14 -9.12 -4.76 -1.61
N LEU A 15 -8.42 -3.92 -2.37
CA LEU A 15 -7.17 -4.33 -3.01
C LEU A 15 -6.05 -4.57 -2.01
N LEU A 16 -5.97 -3.75 -0.96
CA LEU A 16 -4.92 -3.90 0.05
C LEU A 16 -4.99 -5.26 0.73
N LYS A 17 -6.19 -5.77 0.95
CA LYS A 17 -6.38 -7.07 1.59
C LYS A 17 -5.82 -8.21 0.76
N LEU A 18 -5.57 -7.99 -0.53
CA LEU A 18 -5.01 -9.02 -1.41
C LEU A 18 -3.48 -9.09 -1.34
N ILE A 19 -2.83 -8.10 -0.75
CA ILE A 19 -1.37 -8.06 -0.68
C ILE A 19 -0.91 -9.00 0.42
N PRO A 20 -0.18 -10.07 0.08
CA PRO A 20 0.27 -11.02 1.09
C PRO A 20 1.35 -10.44 1.99
N LYS A 21 1.47 -10.99 3.18
CA LYS A 21 2.55 -10.66 4.11
C LYS A 21 3.89 -10.91 3.43
N GLY A 22 4.81 -9.97 3.57
CA GLY A 22 6.13 -10.07 2.94
C GLY A 22 6.18 -9.48 1.55
N LYS A 23 5.07 -8.89 1.08
CA LYS A 23 5.01 -8.21 -0.21
C LYS A 23 4.57 -6.78 -0.02
N VAL A 24 4.90 -5.94 -1.00
CA VAL A 24 4.47 -4.54 -1.03
C VAL A 24 3.91 -4.21 -2.41
N THR A 25 3.14 -3.13 -2.49
CA THR A 25 2.76 -2.55 -3.76
C THR A 25 3.03 -1.05 -3.71
N THR A 26 2.77 -0.33 -4.79
CA THR A 26 2.98 1.11 -4.83
C THR A 26 1.64 1.81 -4.97
N TYR A 27 1.62 3.09 -4.57
CA TYR A 27 0.43 3.93 -4.78
C TYR A 27 0.04 3.95 -6.26
N LYS A 28 1.05 3.99 -7.13
CA LYS A 28 0.85 4.01 -8.58
C LYS A 28 0.22 2.71 -9.07
N GLU A 29 0.68 1.57 -8.56
CA GLU A 29 0.14 0.27 -8.94
C GLU A 29 -1.32 0.13 -8.47
N LEU A 30 -1.62 0.58 -7.25
CA LEU A 30 -2.99 0.59 -6.76
C LEU A 30 -3.89 1.43 -7.65
N ALA A 31 -3.44 2.63 -8.02
CA ALA A 31 -4.21 3.50 -8.90
C ALA A 31 -4.45 2.82 -10.26
N ARG A 32 -3.41 2.20 -10.81
CA ARG A 32 -3.54 1.45 -12.07
C ARG A 32 -4.60 0.36 -11.95
N ALA A 33 -4.54 -0.43 -10.89
CA ALA A 33 -5.49 -1.52 -10.68
C ALA A 33 -6.92 -1.02 -10.53
N LEU A 34 -7.09 0.20 -10.01
CA LEU A 34 -8.40 0.83 -9.89
C LEU A 34 -8.84 1.53 -11.15
N GLY A 35 -8.00 1.57 -12.19
CA GLY A 35 -8.33 2.21 -13.45
C GLY A 35 -8.25 3.73 -13.41
N THR A 36 -7.39 4.29 -12.56
CA THR A 36 -7.26 5.73 -12.38
C THR A 36 -5.80 6.14 -12.31
N LYS A 37 -5.54 7.43 -12.52
CA LYS A 37 -4.23 8.03 -12.31
C LYS A 37 -4.17 8.82 -11.01
N ALA A 38 -5.20 8.73 -10.19
CA ALA A 38 -5.34 9.55 -8.97
C ALA A 38 -4.60 8.93 -7.78
N TRP A 39 -3.28 8.74 -7.89
CA TRP A 39 -2.51 8.13 -6.79
C TRP A 39 -2.49 9.00 -5.53
N ARG A 40 -2.74 10.31 -5.64
CA ARG A 40 -2.87 11.17 -4.45
C ARG A 40 -4.13 10.79 -3.66
N ALA A 41 -5.21 10.45 -4.36
CA ALA A 41 -6.43 9.99 -3.69
C ALA A 41 -6.20 8.64 -3.01
N VAL A 42 -5.35 7.78 -3.59
CA VAL A 42 -4.94 6.54 -2.95
C VAL A 42 -4.22 6.84 -1.63
N GLY A 43 -3.29 7.79 -1.66
CA GLY A 43 -2.60 8.22 -0.44
C GLY A 43 -3.56 8.74 0.62
N GLY A 44 -4.57 9.51 0.20
CA GLY A 44 -5.62 10.00 1.09
C GLY A 44 -6.40 8.87 1.74
N ALA A 45 -6.73 7.84 0.96
CA ALA A 45 -7.42 6.67 1.49
C ALA A 45 -6.57 5.96 2.54
N MET A 46 -5.26 5.84 2.30
CA MET A 46 -4.35 5.23 3.29
C MET A 46 -4.33 6.02 4.58
N ALA A 47 -4.28 7.36 4.48
CA ALA A 47 -4.24 8.22 5.66
C ALA A 47 -5.52 8.13 6.50
N LYS A 48 -6.64 7.79 5.88
CA LYS A 48 -7.93 7.66 6.57
C LYS A 48 -8.18 6.28 7.14
N ASN A 49 -7.31 5.32 6.86
CA ASN A 49 -7.50 3.95 7.33
C ASN A 49 -7.23 3.86 8.83
N ILE A 50 -8.25 3.49 9.59
CA ILE A 50 -8.15 3.28 11.03
C ILE A 50 -8.13 1.79 11.40
N ARG A 51 -8.32 0.90 10.43
CA ARG A 51 -8.35 -0.54 10.62
C ARG A 51 -7.03 -1.19 10.23
N LEU A 52 -5.96 -0.76 10.88
CA LEU A 52 -4.59 -1.09 10.46
C LEU A 52 -4.26 -2.59 10.48
N ARG A 53 -4.94 -3.37 11.32
CA ARG A 53 -4.72 -4.82 11.35
C ARG A 53 -5.44 -5.52 10.20
N ALA A 54 -6.67 -5.10 9.92
CA ALA A 54 -7.49 -5.72 8.88
C ALA A 54 -7.10 -5.27 7.49
N ILE A 55 -6.61 -4.03 7.37
CA ILE A 55 -6.29 -3.40 6.09
C ILE A 55 -4.82 -2.98 6.13
N PRO A 56 -3.93 -3.74 5.47
CA PRO A 56 -2.48 -3.56 5.64
C PRO A 56 -1.93 -2.40 4.79
N CYS A 57 -2.30 -1.18 5.12
CA CYS A 57 -1.83 -0.01 4.36
C CYS A 57 -0.32 0.23 4.51
N HIS A 58 0.34 -0.41 5.49
CA HIS A 58 1.79 -0.35 5.59
C HIS A 58 2.49 -1.03 4.41
N ARG A 59 1.77 -1.85 3.63
CA ARG A 59 2.32 -2.56 2.47
C ARG A 59 2.26 -1.74 1.19
N VAL A 60 1.94 -0.44 1.29
CA VAL A 60 1.93 0.46 0.12
C VAL A 60 3.08 1.43 0.26
N VAL A 61 3.97 1.45 -0.72
CA VAL A 61 5.14 2.31 -0.73
C VAL A 61 5.16 3.15 -2.00
N ARG A 62 6.08 4.11 -2.08
CA ARG A 62 6.23 4.94 -3.27
C ARG A 62 6.94 4.16 -4.37
N SER A 63 6.78 4.63 -5.61
CA SER A 63 7.37 3.98 -6.79
C SER A 63 8.88 3.90 -6.74
N ASP A 64 9.53 4.81 -6.02
CA ASP A 64 10.99 4.79 -5.86
C ASP A 64 11.43 3.87 -4.71
N GLY A 65 10.50 3.19 -4.07
CA GLY A 65 10.79 2.31 -2.95
C GLY A 65 10.72 2.97 -1.59
N SER A 66 10.64 4.31 -1.51
CA SER A 66 10.55 4.98 -0.20
C SER A 66 9.22 4.61 0.46
N VAL A 67 9.26 4.40 1.78
CA VAL A 67 8.09 3.88 2.49
C VAL A 67 6.92 4.87 2.50
N GLY A 68 7.19 6.16 2.42
CA GLY A 68 6.13 7.17 2.41
C GLY A 68 5.47 7.35 3.77
N GLN A 69 4.36 8.05 3.78
CA GLN A 69 3.65 8.37 5.01
C GLN A 69 2.83 7.17 5.51
N TYR A 70 2.57 7.20 6.80
CA TYR A 70 1.77 6.16 7.46
C TYR A 70 1.08 6.79 8.65
N ALA A 71 -0.11 6.29 9.00
CA ALA A 71 -0.89 6.82 10.13
C ALA A 71 -0.09 6.80 11.43
N GLN A 72 0.74 5.80 11.63
CA GLN A 72 1.56 5.65 12.83
C GLN A 72 3.00 6.11 12.62
N GLY A 73 3.27 6.80 11.52
CA GLY A 73 4.59 7.35 11.20
C GLY A 73 5.44 6.43 10.33
N PRO A 74 6.38 7.03 9.55
CA PRO A 74 7.22 6.26 8.63
C PRO A 74 8.11 5.23 9.33
N ALA A 75 8.61 5.53 10.51
CA ALA A 75 9.46 4.60 11.26
C ALA A 75 8.68 3.33 11.63
N ARG A 76 7.43 3.49 12.05
CA ARG A 76 6.57 2.36 12.38
C ARG A 76 6.26 1.53 11.14
N LYS A 77 6.05 2.19 10.02
CA LYS A 77 5.82 1.52 8.73
C LYS A 77 7.01 0.67 8.35
N SER A 78 8.22 1.23 8.43
CA SER A 78 9.46 0.50 8.15
C SER A 78 9.61 -0.72 9.04
N LYS A 79 9.32 -0.55 10.34
CA LYS A 79 9.41 -1.64 11.30
C LYS A 79 8.43 -2.77 10.96
N SER A 80 7.19 -2.42 10.63
CA SER A 80 6.17 -3.39 10.28
C SER A 80 6.57 -4.20 9.04
N LEU A 81 7.11 -3.52 8.02
CA LEU A 81 7.58 -4.19 6.82
C LEU A 81 8.75 -5.12 7.13
N GLY A 82 9.69 -4.66 7.95
CA GLY A 82 10.83 -5.48 8.35
C GLY A 82 10.41 -6.75 9.07
N GLN A 83 9.40 -6.66 9.92
CA GLN A 83 8.86 -7.81 10.64
C GLN A 83 8.22 -8.83 9.69
N GLU A 84 7.82 -8.39 8.51
CA GLU A 84 7.24 -9.27 7.49
C GLU A 84 8.28 -9.81 6.50
N GLY A 85 9.54 -9.46 6.70
CA GLY A 85 10.62 -9.95 5.85
C GLY A 85 10.98 -9.04 4.69
N VAL A 86 10.37 -7.86 4.60
CA VAL A 86 10.72 -6.87 3.57
C VAL A 86 11.93 -6.09 4.06
N VAL A 87 12.98 -6.04 3.25
CA VAL A 87 14.21 -5.34 3.62
C VAL A 87 14.05 -3.85 3.37
N VAL A 88 14.11 -3.07 4.45
CA VAL A 88 14.00 -1.61 4.39
C VAL A 88 15.30 -1.02 4.95
N THR A 89 15.94 -0.16 4.16
CA THR A 89 17.18 0.52 4.54
C THR A 89 17.03 2.01 4.29
N ASP A 90 17.26 2.81 5.33
CA ASP A 90 17.16 4.26 5.24
C ASP A 90 15.82 4.73 4.65
N GLY A 91 14.72 4.08 5.08
CA GLY A 91 13.38 4.47 4.65
C GLY A 91 13.01 4.02 3.26
N LYS A 92 13.80 3.14 2.64
CA LYS A 92 13.51 2.60 1.30
C LYS A 92 13.52 1.09 1.30
N VAL A 93 12.59 0.51 0.55
CA VAL A 93 12.57 -0.94 0.31
C VAL A 93 13.72 -1.27 -0.63
N LYS A 94 14.60 -2.14 -0.18
CA LYS A 94 15.72 -2.60 -0.99
C LYS A 94 15.21 -3.70 -1.93
N ASP A 95 15.63 -3.63 -3.20
CA ASP A 95 15.18 -4.59 -4.22
C ASP A 95 13.66 -4.63 -4.33
N LEU A 96 13.07 -3.48 -4.60
CA LEU A 96 11.62 -3.32 -4.65
C LEU A 96 10.95 -4.39 -5.51
N ASP A 97 11.51 -4.68 -6.69
CA ASP A 97 10.93 -5.66 -7.61
C ASP A 97 10.78 -7.04 -6.99
N LYS A 98 11.70 -7.40 -6.10
CA LYS A 98 11.67 -8.69 -5.42
C LYS A 98 10.43 -8.84 -4.53
N PHE A 99 9.99 -7.74 -3.93
CA PHE A 99 8.87 -7.74 -2.98
C PHE A 99 7.58 -7.26 -3.59
N MET A 100 7.60 -6.85 -4.86
CA MET A 100 6.46 -6.19 -5.49
C MET A 100 5.30 -7.15 -5.72
N HIS A 101 4.12 -6.77 -5.24
CA HIS A 101 2.87 -7.44 -5.56
C HIS A 101 2.17 -6.64 -6.64
N ARG A 102 1.78 -7.29 -7.72
CA ARG A 102 1.06 -6.66 -8.81
C ARG A 102 -0.34 -7.26 -8.90
N PHE A 103 -1.31 -6.40 -9.16
CA PHE A 103 -2.70 -6.84 -9.24
C PHE A 103 -3.01 -7.29 -10.67
N ALA A 104 -3.74 -8.40 -10.76
CA ALA A 104 -4.21 -8.89 -12.04
C ALA A 104 -5.24 -7.92 -12.63
N ARG A 105 -5.17 -7.71 -13.96
CA ARG A 105 -6.14 -6.87 -14.65
C ARG A 105 -6.38 -7.44 -16.02
#